data_5cc4c6ef1594496ec7424b3b2e937023
#
_entry.id   5cc4c6ef1594496ec7424b3b2e937023
#
_cell.length_a   1.000
_cell.length_b   1.000
_cell.length_c   1.000
_cell.angle_alpha   90.00
_cell.angle_beta   90.00
_cell.angle_gamma   90.00
#
_symmetry.space_group_name_H-M   'P 1'
#
loop_
_entity.id
_entity.type
_entity.pdbx_description
1 polymer ?
#
loop_
_entity_poly.entity_id
_entity_poly.type
_entity_poly.pdbx_seq_one_letter_code
_entity_poly.pdbx_strand_id
1 'polypeptide(L)'
;MVSIFRRKVSQTSEPTFKERVQNFWQWYAERAATFHGNLKQKQHSIIQPQISAKVDELLPSAAWVFGDGPNGNGHSFTLTGEGNLHLQFLTEYWRKQAPSLEGWTFYSSRQPSNDLESWQIKIEGETFNPLEFWLAPNLDQEREKIDITAWHPLFAKLPEKNRWTVLFLVLDEALGEFGTQTWIGEINVSDRRLADALPLKELPAFVGRTEDETGWKKYAPTDTWTGYQMNEPHSRFRRGDIITGTTVNPILLREFLQSDDKLEDPLFNTGADFVFVQFPSEILPGGKQIEKRAQIENALEAALASDAAGQLIGGALGTQFAYIDLLLLDGANSLDIVQKVLRECTLPKGTSIEFYAHSKRDRRIVV
;
A
#
# COMPACT_ATOMS: atom_id res chain seq x y z
N MET A 1 -16.18 -55.55 17.37
CA MET A 1 -15.37 -54.74 16.39
C MET A 1 -16.11 -53.45 16.18
N VAL A 2 -15.72 -52.38 16.92
CA VAL A 2 -16.40 -51.07 16.89
C VAL A 2 -15.58 -50.18 15.96
N SER A 3 -16.14 -49.85 14.81
CA SER A 3 -15.51 -48.96 13.82
C SER A 3 -15.71 -47.49 14.27
N ILE A 4 -14.65 -46.84 14.72
CA ILE A 4 -14.66 -45.43 15.08
C ILE A 4 -14.42 -44.64 13.79
N PHE A 5 -15.49 -44.11 13.20
CA PHE A 5 -15.42 -43.09 12.17
C PHE A 5 -14.96 -41.77 12.79
N ARG A 6 -13.66 -41.44 12.70
CA ARG A 6 -13.19 -40.08 12.94
C ARG A 6 -13.67 -39.20 11.78
N ARG A 7 -14.69 -38.39 12.04
CA ARG A 7 -15.03 -37.26 11.19
C ARG A 7 -13.78 -36.38 11.09
N LYS A 8 -13.15 -36.28 9.89
CA LYS A 8 -12.26 -35.18 9.59
C LYS A 8 -13.08 -33.91 9.69
N VAL A 9 -12.87 -33.12 10.75
CA VAL A 9 -13.28 -31.74 10.79
C VAL A 9 -12.44 -31.08 9.70
N SER A 10 -13.06 -30.69 8.59
CA SER A 10 -12.45 -29.78 7.65
C SER A 10 -12.19 -28.50 8.43
N GLN A 11 -10.93 -28.22 8.76
CA GLN A 11 -10.52 -26.87 9.09
C GLN A 11 -10.84 -26.07 7.82
N THR A 12 -11.90 -25.29 7.83
CA THR A 12 -12.12 -24.24 6.85
C THR A 12 -10.94 -23.28 7.04
N SER A 13 -9.97 -23.33 6.14
CA SER A 13 -8.90 -22.34 6.10
C SER A 13 -9.56 -20.96 5.98
N GLU A 14 -9.04 -19.99 6.71
CA GLU A 14 -9.49 -18.60 6.53
C GLU A 14 -9.36 -18.22 5.04
N PRO A 15 -10.36 -17.47 4.51
CA PRO A 15 -10.35 -17.10 3.11
C PRO A 15 -9.10 -16.25 2.77
N THR A 16 -8.51 -16.53 1.61
CA THR A 16 -7.39 -15.75 1.07
C THR A 16 -7.84 -14.34 0.73
N PHE A 17 -6.91 -13.39 0.58
CA PHE A 17 -7.28 -12.03 0.20
C PHE A 17 -7.96 -12.00 -1.17
N LYS A 18 -7.48 -12.79 -2.13
CA LYS A 18 -8.12 -12.95 -3.44
C LYS A 18 -9.58 -13.42 -3.33
N GLU A 19 -9.86 -14.43 -2.51
CA GLU A 19 -11.23 -14.91 -2.28
C GLU A 19 -12.10 -13.84 -1.60
N ARG A 20 -11.56 -13.10 -0.63
CA ARG A 20 -12.25 -11.97 0.02
C ARG A 20 -12.63 -10.88 -0.98
N VAL A 21 -11.73 -10.53 -1.91
CA VAL A 21 -11.96 -9.55 -2.97
C VAL A 21 -13.04 -10.03 -3.95
N GLN A 22 -12.99 -11.30 -4.37
CA GLN A 22 -14.00 -11.90 -5.23
C GLN A 22 -15.40 -11.87 -4.59
N ASN A 23 -15.47 -12.28 -3.31
CA ASN A 23 -16.71 -12.26 -2.54
C ASN A 23 -17.25 -10.84 -2.34
N PHE A 24 -16.36 -9.85 -2.12
CA PHE A 24 -16.75 -8.45 -2.02
C PHE A 24 -17.37 -7.95 -3.33
N TRP A 25 -16.71 -8.16 -4.45
CA TRP A 25 -17.17 -7.65 -5.75
C TRP A 25 -18.45 -8.32 -6.22
N GLN A 26 -18.63 -9.63 -5.98
CA GLN A 26 -19.89 -10.31 -6.24
C GLN A 26 -21.02 -9.69 -5.41
N TRP A 27 -20.83 -9.55 -4.11
CA TRP A 27 -21.80 -8.95 -3.19
C TRP A 27 -22.14 -7.50 -3.56
N TYR A 28 -21.12 -6.70 -3.93
CA TYR A 28 -21.31 -5.29 -4.30
C TYR A 28 -22.08 -5.15 -5.62
N ALA A 29 -21.71 -5.92 -6.64
CA ALA A 29 -22.38 -5.90 -7.95
C ALA A 29 -23.88 -6.20 -7.86
N GLU A 30 -24.27 -7.17 -7.03
CA GLU A 30 -25.70 -7.49 -6.80
C GLU A 30 -26.49 -6.32 -6.17
N ARG A 31 -25.82 -5.39 -5.51
CA ARG A 31 -26.42 -4.28 -4.72
C ARG A 31 -26.15 -2.90 -5.29
N ALA A 32 -25.31 -2.79 -6.30
CA ALA A 32 -24.82 -1.53 -6.84
C ALA A 32 -25.94 -0.57 -7.24
N ALA A 33 -26.98 -1.07 -7.92
CA ALA A 33 -28.14 -0.27 -8.32
C ALA A 33 -28.94 0.24 -7.11
N THR A 34 -29.10 -0.60 -6.07
CA THR A 34 -29.78 -0.21 -4.83
C THR A 34 -28.98 0.84 -4.08
N PHE A 35 -27.67 0.64 -3.94
CA PHE A 35 -26.78 1.61 -3.29
C PHE A 35 -26.78 2.96 -4.03
N HIS A 36 -26.70 2.93 -5.36
CA HIS A 36 -26.80 4.13 -6.18
C HIS A 36 -28.12 4.90 -5.94
N GLY A 37 -29.25 4.19 -5.88
CA GLY A 37 -30.56 4.78 -5.57
C GLY A 37 -30.61 5.41 -4.18
N ASN A 38 -30.09 4.71 -3.16
CA ASN A 38 -30.07 5.22 -1.79
C ASN A 38 -29.17 6.46 -1.64
N LEU A 39 -28.00 6.48 -2.30
CA LEU A 39 -27.11 7.65 -2.28
C LEU A 39 -27.77 8.87 -2.95
N LYS A 40 -28.44 8.72 -4.09
CA LYS A 40 -29.22 9.79 -4.72
C LYS A 40 -30.30 10.35 -3.81
N GLN A 41 -30.88 9.53 -2.94
CA GLN A 41 -31.91 9.92 -1.97
C GLN A 41 -31.30 10.38 -0.64
N LYS A 42 -29.96 10.47 -0.52
CA LYS A 42 -29.22 10.82 0.71
C LYS A 42 -29.50 9.88 1.90
N GLN A 43 -29.82 8.61 1.62
CA GLN A 43 -30.14 7.58 2.61
C GLN A 43 -28.89 6.81 3.05
N HIS A 44 -27.83 7.52 3.41
CA HIS A 44 -26.52 6.94 3.81
C HIS A 44 -26.63 5.96 4.99
N SER A 45 -27.51 6.25 5.96
CA SER A 45 -27.69 5.41 7.16
C SER A 45 -28.19 4.01 6.86
N ILE A 46 -28.82 3.77 5.71
CA ILE A 46 -29.32 2.44 5.31
C ILE A 46 -28.18 1.55 4.79
N ILE A 47 -27.24 2.14 4.05
CA ILE A 47 -26.17 1.41 3.40
C ILE A 47 -24.90 1.32 4.23
N GLN A 48 -24.62 2.31 5.07
CA GLN A 48 -23.40 2.39 5.88
C GLN A 48 -23.12 1.12 6.72
N PRO A 49 -24.07 0.56 7.50
CA PRO A 49 -23.79 -0.65 8.29
C PRO A 49 -23.44 -1.86 7.42
N GLN A 50 -24.07 -1.98 6.24
CA GLN A 50 -23.83 -3.10 5.33
C GLN A 50 -22.43 -3.01 4.71
N ILE A 51 -22.02 -1.80 4.28
CA ILE A 51 -20.70 -1.57 3.72
C ILE A 51 -19.63 -1.78 4.79
N SER A 52 -19.79 -1.20 6.01
CA SER A 52 -18.82 -1.37 7.09
C SER A 52 -18.57 -2.84 7.39
N ALA A 53 -19.64 -3.62 7.59
CA ALA A 53 -19.51 -5.05 7.85
C ALA A 53 -18.77 -5.79 6.71
N LYS A 54 -19.06 -5.42 5.45
CA LYS A 54 -18.46 -6.08 4.30
C LYS A 54 -17.01 -5.65 4.07
N VAL A 55 -16.65 -4.42 4.39
CA VAL A 55 -15.25 -3.95 4.39
C VAL A 55 -14.45 -4.61 5.50
N ASP A 56 -15.02 -4.79 6.70
CA ASP A 56 -14.36 -5.49 7.80
C ASP A 56 -14.08 -6.98 7.47
N GLU A 57 -14.96 -7.63 6.70
CA GLU A 57 -14.73 -8.99 6.19
C GLU A 57 -13.61 -9.01 5.11
N LEU A 58 -13.56 -7.98 4.26
CA LEU A 58 -12.60 -7.88 3.17
C LEU A 58 -11.19 -7.56 3.68
N LEU A 59 -11.06 -6.45 4.36
CA LEU A 59 -9.79 -5.87 4.77
C LEU A 59 -9.97 -5.14 6.11
N PRO A 60 -9.78 -5.84 7.23
CA PRO A 60 -9.78 -5.23 8.55
C PRO A 60 -8.80 -4.05 8.61
N SER A 61 -9.16 -3.00 9.29
CA SER A 61 -8.37 -1.77 9.43
C SER A 61 -8.31 -0.87 8.19
N ALA A 62 -8.97 -1.19 7.09
CA ALA A 62 -9.17 -0.25 6.00
C ALA A 62 -10.31 0.73 6.30
N ALA A 63 -10.18 1.96 5.84
CA ALA A 63 -11.28 2.91 5.84
C ALA A 63 -11.96 2.96 4.46
N TRP A 64 -13.18 3.50 4.43
CA TRP A 64 -13.92 3.65 3.19
C TRP A 64 -14.76 4.93 3.19
N VAL A 65 -15.03 5.44 2.00
CA VAL A 65 -15.87 6.63 1.82
C VAL A 65 -16.62 6.57 0.49
N PHE A 66 -17.84 7.09 0.47
CA PHE A 66 -18.54 7.44 -0.76
C PHE A 66 -18.29 8.89 -1.12
N GLY A 67 -18.21 9.15 -2.42
CA GLY A 67 -18.09 10.49 -2.98
C GLY A 67 -18.83 10.60 -4.31
N ASP A 68 -18.70 11.76 -4.92
CA ASP A 68 -19.19 11.95 -6.29
C ASP A 68 -18.29 11.22 -7.28
N GLY A 69 -18.88 10.74 -8.36
CA GLY A 69 -18.12 10.20 -9.49
C GLY A 69 -17.38 11.32 -10.25
N PRO A 70 -16.53 10.94 -11.21
CA PRO A 70 -15.77 11.91 -12.01
C PRO A 70 -16.70 12.95 -12.66
N ASN A 71 -16.34 14.24 -12.54
CA ASN A 71 -17.11 15.37 -13.05
C ASN A 71 -18.57 15.43 -12.53
N GLY A 72 -18.82 14.92 -11.32
CA GLY A 72 -20.15 14.87 -10.71
C GLY A 72 -21.09 13.83 -11.33
N ASN A 73 -20.58 12.91 -12.16
CA ASN A 73 -21.38 11.87 -12.79
C ASN A 73 -21.33 10.56 -11.97
N GLY A 74 -22.47 10.18 -11.41
CA GLY A 74 -22.57 8.96 -10.58
C GLY A 74 -21.96 9.13 -9.20
N HIS A 75 -21.51 8.01 -8.64
CA HIS A 75 -20.90 7.95 -7.33
C HIS A 75 -19.51 7.29 -7.37
N SER A 76 -18.68 7.63 -6.44
CA SER A 76 -17.42 6.89 -6.17
C SER A 76 -17.53 6.10 -4.88
N PHE A 77 -16.78 5.00 -4.82
CA PHE A 77 -16.50 4.26 -3.61
C PHE A 77 -15.00 4.10 -3.48
N THR A 78 -14.46 4.61 -2.40
CA THR A 78 -13.03 4.56 -2.08
C THR A 78 -12.81 3.60 -0.93
N LEU A 79 -11.85 2.70 -1.09
CA LEU A 79 -11.26 1.88 -0.03
C LEU A 79 -9.83 2.35 0.17
N THR A 80 -9.46 2.74 1.38
CA THR A 80 -8.13 3.31 1.67
C THR A 80 -7.44 2.63 2.83
N GLY A 81 -6.12 2.53 2.77
CA GLY A 81 -5.25 2.09 3.86
C GLY A 81 -4.86 3.21 4.83
N GLU A 82 -5.41 4.43 4.69
CA GLU A 82 -5.11 5.59 5.54
C GLU A 82 -3.60 5.86 5.67
N GLY A 83 -2.89 5.88 4.54
CA GLY A 83 -1.44 6.11 4.49
C GLY A 83 -0.59 4.88 4.83
N ASN A 84 -1.18 3.74 5.22
CA ASN A 84 -0.43 2.51 5.44
C ASN A 84 -0.07 1.86 4.10
N LEU A 85 1.21 1.94 3.72
CA LEU A 85 1.69 1.43 2.44
C LEU A 85 1.46 -0.09 2.29
N HIS A 86 1.53 -0.88 3.36
CA HIS A 86 1.26 -2.32 3.28
C HIS A 86 -0.17 -2.61 2.86
N LEU A 87 -1.14 -1.83 3.38
CA LEU A 87 -2.55 -1.96 3.02
C LEU A 87 -2.85 -1.37 1.63
N GLN A 88 -2.08 -0.38 1.17
CA GLN A 88 -2.26 0.21 -0.17
C GLN A 88 -2.06 -0.82 -1.30
N PHE A 89 -1.16 -1.80 -1.13
CA PHE A 89 -1.06 -2.92 -2.08
C PHE A 89 -2.37 -3.72 -2.17
N LEU A 90 -3.04 -3.90 -1.04
CA LEU A 90 -4.28 -4.64 -0.98
C LEU A 90 -5.47 -3.84 -1.55
N THR A 91 -5.54 -2.54 -1.25
CA THR A 91 -6.58 -1.67 -1.82
C THR A 91 -6.41 -1.48 -3.34
N GLU A 92 -5.14 -1.41 -3.84
CA GLU A 92 -4.86 -1.39 -5.27
C GLU A 92 -5.28 -2.69 -5.97
N TYR A 93 -4.96 -3.84 -5.37
CA TYR A 93 -5.42 -5.12 -5.90
C TYR A 93 -6.95 -5.18 -5.96
N TRP A 94 -7.63 -4.81 -4.86
CA TRP A 94 -9.09 -4.74 -4.81
C TRP A 94 -9.66 -3.86 -5.93
N ARG A 95 -9.10 -2.67 -6.15
CA ARG A 95 -9.53 -1.75 -7.21
C ARG A 95 -9.32 -2.35 -8.60
N LYS A 96 -8.16 -2.99 -8.85
CA LYS A 96 -7.84 -3.64 -10.14
C LYS A 96 -8.80 -4.79 -10.48
N GLN A 97 -9.42 -5.43 -9.48
CA GLN A 97 -10.41 -6.49 -9.65
C GLN A 97 -11.86 -5.97 -9.73
N ALA A 98 -12.06 -4.65 -9.67
CA ALA A 98 -13.40 -4.07 -9.68
C ALA A 98 -14.12 -4.33 -11.02
N PRO A 99 -15.37 -4.81 -11.00
CA PRO A 99 -16.18 -4.90 -12.21
C PRO A 99 -16.56 -3.51 -12.71
N SER A 100 -16.84 -3.40 -14.01
CA SER A 100 -17.45 -2.20 -14.56
C SER A 100 -18.93 -2.15 -14.15
N LEU A 101 -19.30 -1.18 -13.32
CA LEU A 101 -20.67 -0.98 -12.84
C LEU A 101 -21.15 0.42 -13.23
N GLU A 102 -22.34 0.49 -13.85
CA GLU A 102 -22.90 1.76 -14.32
C GLU A 102 -23.10 2.74 -13.15
N GLY A 103 -22.61 3.96 -13.32
CA GLY A 103 -22.73 5.03 -12.33
C GLY A 103 -21.78 4.89 -11.14
N TRP A 104 -20.77 3.99 -11.21
CA TRP A 104 -19.80 3.78 -10.16
C TRP A 104 -18.36 3.98 -10.64
N THR A 105 -17.55 4.59 -9.79
CA THR A 105 -16.09 4.67 -9.91
C THR A 105 -15.45 4.19 -8.61
N PHE A 106 -14.37 3.40 -8.71
CA PHE A 106 -13.72 2.80 -7.57
C PHE A 106 -12.28 3.31 -7.42
N TYR A 107 -11.91 3.74 -6.21
CA TYR A 107 -10.60 4.25 -5.88
C TYR A 107 -9.97 3.46 -4.74
N SER A 108 -8.67 3.27 -4.79
CA SER A 108 -7.84 2.57 -3.79
C SER A 108 -7.21 3.48 -2.74
N SER A 109 -7.44 4.80 -2.89
CA SER A 109 -6.96 5.85 -2.00
C SER A 109 -7.91 7.05 -2.05
N ARG A 110 -7.88 7.89 -1.04
CA ARG A 110 -8.63 9.15 -1.04
C ARG A 110 -8.19 10.02 -2.20
N GLN A 111 -9.17 10.51 -2.95
CA GLN A 111 -8.96 11.44 -4.06
C GLN A 111 -8.93 12.87 -3.54
N PRO A 112 -8.25 13.81 -4.23
CA PRO A 112 -8.31 15.21 -3.88
C PRO A 112 -9.75 15.72 -3.92
N SER A 113 -10.10 16.59 -2.98
CA SER A 113 -11.42 17.21 -2.90
C SER A 113 -11.62 18.19 -4.07
N ASN A 114 -12.79 18.13 -4.68
CA ASN A 114 -13.20 19.10 -5.70
C ASN A 114 -13.66 20.43 -5.06
N ASP A 115 -13.91 20.44 -3.77
CA ASP A 115 -14.43 21.61 -3.03
C ASP A 115 -13.78 21.71 -1.64
N LEU A 116 -12.54 22.21 -1.63
CA LEU A 116 -11.80 22.49 -0.40
C LEU A 116 -12.47 23.59 0.45
N GLU A 117 -13.31 24.44 -0.16
CA GLU A 117 -13.89 25.58 0.53
C GLU A 117 -15.03 25.17 1.47
N SER A 118 -15.76 24.11 1.13
CA SER A 118 -16.86 23.59 1.97
C SER A 118 -16.39 22.59 3.03
N TRP A 119 -15.15 22.10 2.91
CA TRP A 119 -14.60 21.10 3.84
C TRP A 119 -14.17 21.76 5.16
N GLN A 120 -14.44 21.10 6.26
CA GLN A 120 -14.01 21.53 7.59
C GLN A 120 -13.67 20.32 8.45
N ILE A 121 -12.66 20.47 9.30
CA ILE A 121 -12.32 19.46 10.31
C ILE A 121 -12.46 20.04 11.72
N LYS A 122 -13.01 19.25 12.63
CA LYS A 122 -13.14 19.60 14.04
C LYS A 122 -12.25 18.70 14.89
N ILE A 123 -11.26 19.30 15.55
CA ILE A 123 -10.30 18.60 16.43
C ILE A 123 -10.14 19.40 17.72
N GLU A 124 -10.24 18.74 18.88
CA GLU A 124 -10.12 19.34 20.21
C GLU A 124 -11.07 20.53 20.45
N GLY A 125 -12.24 20.50 19.81
CA GLY A 125 -13.22 21.56 19.93
C GLY A 125 -12.99 22.76 19.01
N GLU A 126 -11.84 22.88 18.35
CA GLU A 126 -11.53 23.89 17.34
C GLU A 126 -11.97 23.40 15.95
N THR A 127 -12.45 24.31 15.13
CA THR A 127 -12.83 24.04 13.73
C THR A 127 -11.78 24.64 12.81
N PHE A 128 -11.18 23.81 11.97
CA PHE A 128 -10.16 24.18 10.99
C PHE A 128 -10.80 24.36 9.63
N ASN A 129 -10.58 25.53 9.05
CA ASN A 129 -10.99 25.83 7.69
C ASN A 129 -9.78 25.73 6.76
N PRO A 130 -9.83 24.91 5.69
CA PRO A 130 -8.72 24.76 4.73
C PRO A 130 -8.21 26.07 4.15
N LEU A 131 -9.09 27.08 4.02
CA LEU A 131 -8.72 28.39 3.46
C LEU A 131 -7.81 29.22 4.38
N GLU A 132 -7.66 28.83 5.63
CA GLU A 132 -6.82 29.53 6.62
C GLU A 132 -5.41 28.91 6.72
N PHE A 133 -5.15 27.80 5.99
CA PHE A 133 -3.83 27.19 5.92
C PHE A 133 -2.93 27.91 4.91
N TRP A 134 -1.70 28.14 5.34
CA TRP A 134 -0.65 28.75 4.54
C TRP A 134 0.57 27.83 4.53
N LEU A 135 1.08 27.57 3.35
CA LEU A 135 2.15 26.63 3.11
C LEU A 135 3.29 27.32 2.39
N ALA A 136 4.50 27.28 2.94
CA ALA A 136 5.71 27.71 2.26
C ALA A 136 6.40 26.48 1.66
N PRO A 137 6.28 26.24 0.33
CA PRO A 137 6.91 25.12 -0.33
C PRO A 137 8.38 25.40 -0.62
N ASN A 138 9.21 24.37 -0.53
CA ASN A 138 10.61 24.37 -0.92
C ASN A 138 10.91 23.10 -1.73
N LEU A 139 11.54 23.25 -2.90
CA LEU A 139 11.82 22.12 -3.77
C LEU A 139 13.11 21.40 -3.33
N ASP A 140 13.01 20.15 -2.95
CA ASP A 140 14.15 19.25 -2.81
C ASP A 140 14.42 18.55 -4.14
N GLN A 141 15.41 19.06 -4.86
CA GLN A 141 15.78 18.55 -6.19
C GLN A 141 16.40 17.15 -6.14
N GLU A 142 17.05 16.79 -5.03
CA GLU A 142 17.70 15.49 -4.89
C GLU A 142 16.67 14.38 -4.65
N ARG A 143 15.69 14.63 -3.77
CA ARG A 143 14.63 13.69 -3.48
C ARG A 143 13.44 13.80 -4.43
N GLU A 144 13.45 14.81 -5.31
CA GLU A 144 12.30 15.17 -6.14
C GLU A 144 11.02 15.36 -5.31
N LYS A 145 11.10 16.09 -4.22
CA LYS A 145 10.00 16.33 -3.28
C LYS A 145 9.75 17.81 -3.05
N ILE A 146 8.57 18.13 -2.57
CA ILE A 146 8.19 19.45 -2.12
C ILE A 146 8.15 19.40 -0.60
N ASP A 147 9.15 19.98 0.06
CA ASP A 147 9.13 20.19 1.50
C ASP A 147 8.18 21.35 1.82
N ILE A 148 7.45 21.25 2.92
CA ILE A 148 6.43 22.24 3.28
C ILE A 148 6.67 22.74 4.70
N THR A 149 6.64 24.07 4.88
CA THR A 149 6.47 24.71 6.19
C THR A 149 5.07 25.28 6.29
N ALA A 150 4.24 24.68 7.15
CA ALA A 150 2.83 24.99 7.29
C ALA A 150 2.56 25.94 8.46
N TRP A 151 1.58 26.83 8.29
CA TRP A 151 1.08 27.69 9.33
C TRP A 151 -0.45 27.74 9.31
N HIS A 152 -1.05 27.78 10.51
CA HIS A 152 -2.48 28.05 10.72
C HIS A 152 -2.66 28.80 12.04
N PRO A 153 -3.59 29.79 12.15
CA PRO A 153 -3.74 30.61 13.36
C PRO A 153 -4.09 29.80 14.62
N LEU A 154 -4.77 28.67 14.47
CA LEU A 154 -5.15 27.81 15.59
C LEU A 154 -4.06 26.80 16.01
N PHE A 155 -2.95 26.69 15.30
CA PHE A 155 -1.90 25.73 15.68
C PHE A 155 -1.32 25.98 17.06
N ALA A 156 -1.23 27.25 17.48
CA ALA A 156 -0.77 27.61 18.82
C ALA A 156 -1.66 27.02 19.94
N LYS A 157 -2.92 26.68 19.65
CA LYS A 157 -3.87 26.10 20.60
C LYS A 157 -3.86 24.59 20.65
N LEU A 158 -3.23 23.92 19.66
CA LEU A 158 -3.21 22.46 19.55
C LEU A 158 -1.94 21.86 20.14
N PRO A 159 -2.04 20.69 20.81
CA PRO A 159 -0.92 19.81 21.05
C PRO A 159 -0.20 19.45 19.73
N GLU A 160 1.11 19.31 19.77
CA GLU A 160 1.93 19.05 18.58
C GLU A 160 1.40 17.86 17.75
N LYS A 161 1.11 16.73 18.39
CA LYS A 161 0.55 15.55 17.72
C LYS A 161 -0.71 15.86 16.89
N ASN A 162 -1.60 16.71 17.41
CA ASN A 162 -2.84 17.04 16.74
C ASN A 162 -2.63 17.99 15.55
N ARG A 163 -1.57 18.83 15.59
CA ARG A 163 -1.17 19.67 14.43
C ARG A 163 -0.80 18.78 13.23
N TRP A 164 -0.04 17.70 13.46
CA TRP A 164 0.33 16.74 12.42
C TRP A 164 -0.90 16.04 11.84
N THR A 165 -1.82 15.59 12.68
CA THR A 165 -3.08 14.97 12.22
C THR A 165 -3.87 15.91 11.31
N VAL A 166 -4.03 17.17 11.73
CA VAL A 166 -4.72 18.18 10.90
C VAL A 166 -4.00 18.39 9.58
N LEU A 167 -2.66 18.53 9.60
CA LEU A 167 -1.88 18.77 8.39
C LEU A 167 -2.00 17.65 7.37
N PHE A 168 -1.85 16.40 7.79
CA PHE A 168 -2.01 15.27 6.87
C PHE A 168 -3.41 15.24 6.26
N LEU A 169 -4.45 15.47 7.05
CA LEU A 169 -5.81 15.48 6.55
C LEU A 169 -6.05 16.60 5.52
N VAL A 170 -5.56 17.81 5.75
CA VAL A 170 -5.76 18.91 4.78
C VAL A 170 -4.90 18.75 3.52
N LEU A 171 -3.72 18.13 3.62
CA LEU A 171 -2.89 17.81 2.47
C LEU A 171 -3.55 16.72 1.61
N ASP A 172 -4.12 15.70 2.25
CA ASP A 172 -4.85 14.64 1.55
C ASP A 172 -6.13 15.17 0.89
N GLU A 173 -6.82 16.13 1.51
CA GLU A 173 -7.95 16.82 0.85
C GLU A 173 -7.48 17.63 -0.36
N ALA A 174 -6.30 18.26 -0.31
CA ALA A 174 -5.80 19.09 -1.40
C ALA A 174 -5.20 18.27 -2.56
N LEU A 175 -4.46 17.21 -2.27
CA LEU A 175 -3.68 16.44 -3.25
C LEU A 175 -4.15 15.01 -3.45
N GLY A 176 -5.06 14.53 -2.62
CA GLY A 176 -5.33 13.11 -2.46
C GLY A 176 -4.23 12.41 -1.67
N GLU A 177 -4.53 11.24 -1.13
CA GLU A 177 -3.59 10.45 -0.32
C GLU A 177 -2.30 10.09 -1.09
N PHE A 178 -2.42 9.61 -2.33
CA PHE A 178 -1.26 9.31 -3.16
C PHE A 178 -0.49 10.57 -3.57
N GLY A 179 -1.19 11.66 -3.85
CA GLY A 179 -0.57 12.94 -4.16
C GLY A 179 0.27 13.45 -2.99
N THR A 180 -0.27 13.41 -1.77
CA THR A 180 0.47 13.77 -0.55
C THR A 180 1.70 12.89 -0.39
N GLN A 181 1.56 11.57 -0.47
CA GLN A 181 2.69 10.64 -0.31
C GLN A 181 3.77 10.79 -1.38
N THR A 182 3.39 11.08 -2.63
CA THR A 182 4.34 11.11 -3.74
C THR A 182 5.02 12.46 -3.93
N TRP A 183 4.32 13.56 -3.69
CA TRP A 183 4.84 14.91 -3.90
C TRP A 183 5.45 15.53 -2.64
N ILE A 184 4.83 15.32 -1.48
CA ILE A 184 5.24 16.00 -0.25
C ILE A 184 6.44 15.27 0.37
N GLY A 185 7.45 16.04 0.73
CA GLY A 185 8.65 15.62 1.42
C GLY A 185 8.57 15.86 2.92
N GLU A 186 9.49 16.65 3.44
CA GLU A 186 9.51 17.02 4.85
C GLU A 186 8.41 18.06 5.15
N ILE A 187 7.70 17.86 6.25
CA ILE A 187 6.67 18.79 6.71
C ILE A 187 7.15 19.42 8.01
N ASN A 188 7.11 20.75 8.07
CA ASN A 188 7.44 21.55 9.23
C ASN A 188 6.26 22.43 9.63
N VAL A 189 6.16 22.81 10.90
CA VAL A 189 5.17 23.72 11.43
C VAL A 189 5.84 25.02 11.87
N SER A 190 5.31 26.16 11.43
CA SER A 190 5.76 27.47 11.85
C SER A 190 4.79 28.11 12.84
N ASP A 191 5.31 28.88 13.80
CA ASP A 191 4.49 29.69 14.73
C ASP A 191 3.95 30.97 14.10
N ARG A 192 4.42 31.33 12.90
CA ARG A 192 3.97 32.49 12.15
C ARG A 192 3.87 32.20 10.67
N ARG A 193 2.98 32.89 9.97
CA ARG A 193 2.91 32.86 8.52
C ARG A 193 4.21 33.40 7.91
N LEU A 194 4.82 32.61 7.02
CA LEU A 194 6.00 33.02 6.25
C LEU A 194 5.59 33.93 5.10
N ALA A 195 6.53 34.80 4.65
CA ALA A 195 6.24 35.81 3.63
C ALA A 195 5.96 35.22 2.24
N ASP A 196 6.58 34.08 1.95
CA ASP A 196 6.49 33.32 0.69
C ASP A 196 5.45 32.19 0.73
N ALA A 197 4.65 32.11 1.83
CA ALA A 197 3.63 31.10 1.95
C ALA A 197 2.45 31.36 1.00
N LEU A 198 1.99 30.32 0.33
CA LEU A 198 0.79 30.29 -0.50
C LEU A 198 -0.40 29.69 0.28
N PRO A 199 -1.65 30.05 -0.06
CA PRO A 199 -2.82 29.39 0.51
C PRO A 199 -2.88 27.91 0.10
N LEU A 200 -3.37 27.03 0.99
CA LEU A 200 -3.54 25.58 0.71
C LEU A 200 -4.25 25.32 -0.63
N LYS A 201 -5.26 26.09 -0.97
CA LYS A 201 -6.03 25.96 -2.23
C LYS A 201 -5.18 26.11 -3.49
N GLU A 202 -4.02 26.75 -3.39
CA GLU A 202 -3.08 26.92 -4.50
C GLU A 202 -2.05 25.79 -4.60
N LEU A 203 -1.98 24.89 -3.60
CA LEU A 203 -1.04 23.79 -3.57
C LEU A 203 -1.19 22.83 -4.77
N PRO A 204 -2.40 22.42 -5.21
CA PRO A 204 -2.53 21.56 -6.39
C PRO A 204 -1.97 22.22 -7.65
N ALA A 205 -2.23 23.51 -7.85
CA ALA A 205 -1.70 24.27 -8.97
C ALA A 205 -0.17 24.47 -8.87
N PHE A 206 0.36 24.61 -7.66
CA PHE A 206 1.80 24.66 -7.42
C PHE A 206 2.46 23.33 -7.79
N VAL A 207 1.90 22.21 -7.37
CA VAL A 207 2.38 20.86 -7.73
C VAL A 207 2.37 20.67 -9.24
N GLY A 208 1.27 21.02 -9.93
CA GLY A 208 1.20 20.91 -11.40
C GLY A 208 2.27 21.74 -12.12
N ARG A 209 2.51 22.99 -11.69
CA ARG A 209 3.60 23.80 -12.24
C ARG A 209 4.98 23.18 -11.98
N THR A 210 5.19 22.64 -10.79
CA THR A 210 6.44 21.96 -10.43
C THR A 210 6.67 20.74 -11.34
N GLU A 211 5.64 19.94 -11.61
CA GLU A 211 5.72 18.82 -12.57
C GLU A 211 6.13 19.28 -13.96
N ASP A 212 5.48 20.34 -14.47
CA ASP A 212 5.77 20.90 -15.81
C ASP A 212 7.19 21.46 -15.90
N GLU A 213 7.67 22.18 -14.87
CA GLU A 213 8.96 22.85 -14.85
C GLU A 213 10.14 21.90 -14.62
N THR A 214 9.95 20.88 -13.77
CA THR A 214 11.02 19.94 -13.39
C THR A 214 11.03 18.67 -14.21
N GLY A 215 9.89 18.29 -14.78
CA GLY A 215 9.70 17.01 -15.45
C GLY A 215 9.66 15.80 -14.51
N TRP A 216 9.50 16.00 -13.20
CA TRP A 216 9.39 14.92 -12.23
C TRP A 216 8.17 14.07 -12.51
N LYS A 217 8.40 12.76 -12.63
CA LYS A 217 7.32 11.80 -12.87
C LYS A 217 6.99 11.06 -11.58
N LYS A 218 5.74 11.15 -11.16
CA LYS A 218 5.24 10.46 -9.97
C LYS A 218 4.32 9.32 -10.36
N TYR A 219 4.48 8.22 -9.64
CA TYR A 219 3.68 7.01 -9.78
C TYR A 219 2.94 6.75 -8.46
N ALA A 220 1.95 5.88 -8.47
CA ALA A 220 1.34 5.42 -7.23
C ALA A 220 2.43 4.86 -6.27
N PRO A 221 2.29 5.02 -4.95
CA PRO A 221 3.28 4.52 -4.00
C PRO A 221 3.62 3.04 -4.21
N THR A 222 2.63 2.22 -4.55
CA THR A 222 2.81 0.79 -4.84
C THR A 222 3.51 0.47 -6.16
N ASP A 223 3.67 1.46 -7.04
CA ASP A 223 4.34 1.33 -8.33
C ASP A 223 5.67 2.13 -8.36
N THR A 224 6.04 2.78 -7.24
CA THR A 224 7.25 3.60 -7.12
C THR A 224 8.43 2.75 -6.65
N TRP A 225 9.34 2.43 -7.57
CA TRP A 225 10.55 1.67 -7.29
C TRP A 225 11.63 2.53 -6.64
N THR A 226 12.17 2.05 -5.54
CA THR A 226 13.26 2.70 -4.79
C THR A 226 14.48 1.77 -4.76
N GLY A 227 15.63 2.27 -5.21
CA GLY A 227 16.92 1.62 -5.05
C GLY A 227 17.47 1.86 -3.64
N TYR A 228 18.16 0.88 -3.08
CA TYR A 228 18.81 1.02 -1.78
C TYR A 228 20.15 0.29 -1.72
N GLN A 229 21.03 0.73 -0.82
CA GLN A 229 22.32 0.13 -0.54
C GLN A 229 22.55 0.06 0.96
N MET A 230 23.10 -1.06 1.43
CA MET A 230 23.43 -1.28 2.84
C MET A 230 24.94 -1.11 3.05
N ASN A 231 25.32 -0.31 4.04
CA ASN A 231 26.73 0.00 4.30
C ASN A 231 27.47 -1.10 5.09
N GLU A 232 26.74 -1.87 5.90
CA GLU A 232 27.31 -2.87 6.79
C GLU A 232 26.55 -4.20 6.70
N PRO A 233 26.73 -4.99 5.62
CA PRO A 233 26.12 -6.31 5.52
C PRO A 233 26.66 -7.24 6.61
N HIS A 234 25.76 -8.05 7.20
CA HIS A 234 26.11 -9.01 8.28
C HIS A 234 25.23 -10.27 8.18
N SER A 235 25.62 -11.33 8.87
CA SER A 235 24.92 -12.63 8.86
C SER A 235 24.20 -12.95 10.18
N ARG A 236 23.90 -11.96 11.02
CA ARG A 236 23.27 -12.17 12.33
C ARG A 236 21.82 -12.63 12.24
N PHE A 237 21.11 -12.23 11.20
CA PHE A 237 19.72 -12.61 10.94
C PHE A 237 19.45 -12.67 9.42
N ARG A 238 18.30 -13.23 9.03
CA ARG A 238 17.93 -13.37 7.62
C ARG A 238 17.96 -12.00 6.92
N ARG A 239 18.47 -11.94 5.68
CA ARG A 239 18.60 -10.74 4.86
C ARG A 239 19.58 -9.66 5.40
N GLY A 240 20.24 -9.91 6.53
CA GLY A 240 21.25 -9.00 7.05
C GLY A 240 22.50 -8.89 6.17
N ASP A 241 22.71 -9.83 5.25
CA ASP A 241 23.80 -9.87 4.29
C ASP A 241 23.59 -9.02 3.02
N ILE A 242 22.46 -8.33 2.90
CA ILE A 242 22.12 -7.51 1.72
C ILE A 242 23.17 -6.41 1.51
N ILE A 243 23.59 -6.25 0.26
CA ILE A 243 24.47 -5.15 -0.20
C ILE A 243 23.60 -4.09 -0.90
N THR A 244 22.77 -4.52 -1.87
CA THR A 244 21.97 -3.60 -2.69
C THR A 244 20.69 -4.27 -3.16
N GLY A 245 19.69 -3.46 -3.45
CA GLY A 245 18.42 -3.95 -3.97
C GLY A 245 17.51 -2.84 -4.47
N THR A 246 16.34 -3.25 -4.93
CA THR A 246 15.23 -2.37 -5.33
C THR A 246 13.93 -2.87 -4.71
N THR A 247 13.03 -1.97 -4.35
CA THR A 247 11.73 -2.33 -3.78
C THR A 247 10.68 -1.28 -4.05
N VAL A 248 9.43 -1.68 -4.15
CA VAL A 248 8.26 -0.78 -4.09
C VAL A 248 7.71 -0.65 -2.66
N ASN A 249 8.27 -1.41 -1.69
CA ASN A 249 7.88 -1.33 -0.29
C ASN A 249 9.10 -1.09 0.64
N PRO A 250 9.68 0.12 0.60
CA PRO A 250 10.85 0.44 1.44
C PRO A 250 10.53 0.40 2.94
N ILE A 251 9.27 0.56 3.32
CA ILE A 251 8.83 0.48 4.72
C ILE A 251 8.98 -0.95 5.23
N LEU A 252 8.50 -1.95 4.49
CA LEU A 252 8.63 -3.37 4.85
C LEU A 252 10.08 -3.77 5.08
N LEU A 253 10.96 -3.35 4.16
CA LEU A 253 12.39 -3.65 4.28
C LEU A 253 12.98 -3.01 5.53
N ARG A 254 12.70 -1.72 5.76
CA ARG A 254 13.21 -0.99 6.92
C ARG A 254 12.75 -1.62 8.24
N GLU A 255 11.46 -1.92 8.36
CA GLU A 255 10.87 -2.52 9.56
C GLU A 255 11.45 -3.92 9.82
N PHE A 256 11.62 -4.73 8.77
CA PHE A 256 12.23 -6.05 8.89
C PHE A 256 13.67 -5.98 9.42
N LEU A 257 14.50 -5.09 8.85
CA LEU A 257 15.89 -4.92 9.25
C LEU A 257 16.01 -4.32 10.66
N GLN A 258 15.16 -3.35 11.02
CA GLN A 258 15.15 -2.73 12.35
C GLN A 258 14.62 -3.66 13.44
N SER A 259 13.81 -4.64 13.12
CA SER A 259 13.28 -5.61 14.07
C SER A 259 14.21 -6.79 14.33
N ASP A 260 15.40 -6.84 13.72
CA ASP A 260 16.32 -7.98 13.81
C ASP A 260 15.63 -9.33 13.51
N ASP A 261 14.85 -9.38 12.41
CA ASP A 261 14.07 -10.55 11.97
C ASP A 261 12.92 -10.94 12.94
N LYS A 262 12.39 -9.98 13.69
CA LYS A 262 11.25 -10.15 14.60
C LYS A 262 10.04 -9.32 14.18
N LEU A 263 9.90 -9.06 12.87
CA LEU A 263 8.81 -8.27 12.34
C LEU A 263 7.45 -8.90 12.70
N GLU A 264 6.57 -8.12 13.30
CA GLU A 264 5.16 -8.47 13.41
C GLU A 264 4.55 -8.55 12.01
N ASP A 265 3.50 -9.33 11.84
CA ASP A 265 2.88 -9.52 10.53
C ASP A 265 2.18 -8.24 10.05
N PRO A 266 2.72 -7.50 9.05
CA PRO A 266 2.09 -6.26 8.58
C PRO A 266 0.73 -6.49 7.90
N LEU A 267 0.46 -7.74 7.47
CA LEU A 267 -0.76 -8.16 6.80
C LEU A 267 -1.58 -9.13 7.68
N PHE A 268 -1.44 -9.00 9.02
CA PHE A 268 -2.17 -9.85 9.95
C PHE A 268 -3.68 -9.82 9.66
N ASN A 269 -4.29 -11.01 9.61
CA ASN A 269 -5.74 -11.20 9.39
C ASN A 269 -6.28 -10.64 8.05
N THR A 270 -5.42 -10.42 7.04
CA THR A 270 -5.87 -9.98 5.71
C THR A 270 -6.06 -11.12 4.71
N GLY A 271 -5.45 -12.29 4.96
CA GLY A 271 -5.42 -13.40 4.01
C GLY A 271 -4.35 -13.25 2.93
N ALA A 272 -3.44 -12.27 3.07
CA ALA A 272 -2.26 -12.07 2.22
C ALA A 272 -0.97 -12.24 3.02
N ASP A 273 0.14 -12.46 2.32
CA ASP A 273 1.46 -12.65 2.93
C ASP A 273 2.56 -11.89 2.15
N PHE A 274 3.48 -11.25 2.88
CA PHE A 274 4.78 -10.88 2.33
C PHE A 274 5.76 -12.02 2.51
N VAL A 275 6.37 -12.45 1.41
CA VAL A 275 7.40 -13.50 1.40
C VAL A 275 8.61 -13.06 0.60
N PHE A 276 9.73 -13.72 0.82
CA PHE A 276 10.89 -13.62 -0.07
C PHE A 276 11.41 -14.99 -0.44
N VAL A 277 11.83 -15.11 -1.69
CA VAL A 277 12.63 -16.23 -2.16
C VAL A 277 14.09 -15.89 -1.89
N GLN A 278 14.81 -16.78 -1.21
CA GLN A 278 16.27 -16.67 -1.09
C GLN A 278 16.95 -17.84 -1.76
N PHE A 279 18.06 -17.59 -2.45
CA PHE A 279 18.91 -18.60 -3.07
C PHE A 279 20.38 -18.19 -3.00
N PRO A 280 21.33 -19.18 -2.86
CA PRO A 280 22.75 -18.89 -2.76
C PRO A 280 23.26 -18.08 -3.95
N SER A 281 23.98 -16.97 -3.68
CA SER A 281 24.52 -16.07 -4.70
C SER A 281 25.74 -16.62 -5.43
N GLU A 282 26.50 -17.56 -4.84
CA GLU A 282 27.75 -18.11 -5.37
C GLU A 282 27.58 -18.88 -6.71
N ILE A 283 26.37 -19.31 -7.01
CA ILE A 283 26.07 -20.14 -8.19
C ILE A 283 25.68 -19.27 -9.39
N LEU A 284 25.56 -17.96 -9.18
CA LEU A 284 25.34 -17.06 -10.28
C LEU A 284 26.70 -16.74 -10.93
N PRO A 285 26.95 -17.12 -12.21
CA PRO A 285 28.22 -16.88 -12.89
C PRO A 285 28.60 -15.41 -12.77
N GLY A 286 29.86 -15.12 -12.39
CA GLY A 286 30.35 -13.76 -12.20
C GLY A 286 29.95 -12.85 -13.36
N GLY A 287 29.33 -11.70 -13.05
CA GLY A 287 28.81 -10.73 -14.02
C GLY A 287 27.40 -11.01 -14.58
N LYS A 288 26.79 -12.19 -14.34
CA LYS A 288 25.43 -12.51 -14.81
C LYS A 288 24.40 -12.66 -13.68
N GLN A 289 24.78 -12.31 -12.47
CA GLN A 289 23.91 -12.44 -11.29
C GLN A 289 22.62 -11.63 -11.44
N ILE A 290 22.72 -10.39 -11.90
CA ILE A 290 21.58 -9.50 -12.11
C ILE A 290 20.66 -10.04 -13.20
N GLU A 291 21.23 -10.51 -14.34
CA GLU A 291 20.44 -11.05 -15.45
C GLU A 291 19.68 -12.31 -15.05
N LYS A 292 20.32 -13.22 -14.31
CA LYS A 292 19.68 -14.47 -13.86
C LYS A 292 18.57 -14.19 -12.85
N ARG A 293 18.79 -13.28 -11.89
CA ARG A 293 17.75 -12.85 -10.95
C ARG A 293 16.57 -12.25 -11.71
N ALA A 294 16.81 -11.32 -12.63
CA ALA A 294 15.77 -10.69 -13.44
C ALA A 294 14.95 -11.70 -14.26
N GLN A 295 15.57 -12.77 -14.79
CA GLN A 295 14.83 -13.85 -15.47
C GLN A 295 13.87 -14.56 -14.53
N ILE A 296 14.27 -14.83 -13.29
CA ILE A 296 13.43 -15.49 -12.29
C ILE A 296 12.31 -14.53 -11.83
N GLU A 297 12.64 -13.26 -11.58
CA GLU A 297 11.67 -12.20 -11.24
C GLU A 297 10.58 -12.11 -12.29
N ASN A 298 10.94 -12.00 -13.57
CA ASN A 298 9.99 -11.93 -14.69
C ASN A 298 9.10 -13.18 -14.79
N ALA A 299 9.67 -14.37 -14.57
CA ALA A 299 8.91 -15.61 -14.61
C ALA A 299 7.90 -15.69 -13.44
N LEU A 300 8.31 -15.30 -12.24
CA LEU A 300 7.44 -15.27 -11.06
C LEU A 300 6.33 -14.22 -11.23
N GLU A 301 6.68 -13.02 -11.67
CA GLU A 301 5.72 -11.95 -11.92
C GLU A 301 4.65 -12.36 -12.94
N ALA A 302 5.08 -12.90 -14.09
CA ALA A 302 4.16 -13.38 -15.12
C ALA A 302 3.24 -14.50 -14.62
N ALA A 303 3.77 -15.47 -13.86
CA ALA A 303 2.98 -16.58 -13.35
C ALA A 303 1.97 -16.14 -12.26
N LEU A 304 2.39 -15.29 -11.33
CA LEU A 304 1.51 -14.76 -10.29
C LEU A 304 0.43 -13.82 -10.86
N ALA A 305 0.81 -12.97 -11.83
CA ALA A 305 -0.12 -12.04 -12.47
C ALA A 305 -1.20 -12.77 -13.30
N SER A 306 -0.85 -13.86 -13.99
CA SER A 306 -1.78 -14.62 -14.83
C SER A 306 -2.96 -15.19 -14.04
N ASP A 307 -2.75 -15.52 -12.77
CA ASP A 307 -3.78 -16.04 -11.85
C ASP A 307 -4.25 -14.99 -10.81
N ALA A 308 -3.80 -13.75 -10.93
CA ALA A 308 -4.04 -12.70 -9.94
C ALA A 308 -3.73 -13.16 -8.50
N ALA A 309 -2.70 -14.00 -8.34
CA ALA A 309 -2.34 -14.67 -7.09
C ALA A 309 -1.28 -13.91 -6.28
N GLY A 310 -0.66 -12.88 -6.85
CA GLY A 310 0.38 -12.09 -6.19
C GLY A 310 1.11 -11.16 -7.15
N GLN A 311 2.16 -10.52 -6.63
CA GLN A 311 3.01 -9.63 -7.42
C GLN A 311 4.44 -9.57 -6.88
N LEU A 312 5.38 -9.17 -7.74
CA LEU A 312 6.74 -8.81 -7.37
C LEU A 312 6.73 -7.46 -6.64
N ILE A 313 7.44 -7.37 -5.51
CA ILE A 313 7.56 -6.12 -4.75
C ILE A 313 9.00 -5.68 -4.50
N GLY A 314 9.98 -6.47 -4.92
CA GLY A 314 11.38 -6.12 -4.77
C GLY A 314 12.34 -7.26 -5.04
N GLY A 315 13.62 -6.96 -4.85
CA GLY A 315 14.68 -7.95 -4.88
C GLY A 315 16.01 -7.35 -4.44
N ALA A 316 16.92 -8.22 -4.00
CA ALA A 316 18.21 -7.77 -3.48
C ALA A 316 19.33 -8.74 -3.82
N LEU A 317 20.57 -8.25 -3.74
CA LEU A 317 21.79 -9.02 -3.74
C LEU A 317 22.49 -8.84 -2.40
N GLY A 318 22.86 -9.95 -1.79
CA GLY A 318 23.64 -10.01 -0.56
C GLY A 318 24.99 -10.67 -0.80
N THR A 319 25.80 -10.77 0.27
CA THR A 319 27.10 -11.43 0.23
C THR A 319 27.00 -12.95 0.12
N GLN A 320 25.90 -13.54 0.59
CA GLN A 320 25.67 -14.99 0.60
C GLN A 320 24.48 -15.40 -0.25
N PHE A 321 23.42 -14.55 -0.29
CA PHE A 321 22.17 -14.88 -0.95
C PHE A 321 21.73 -13.77 -1.91
N ALA A 322 20.94 -14.17 -2.92
CA ALA A 322 20.08 -13.27 -3.69
C ALA A 322 18.64 -13.45 -3.23
N TYR A 323 17.86 -12.38 -3.34
CA TYR A 323 16.50 -12.29 -2.81
C TYR A 323 15.53 -11.78 -3.86
N ILE A 324 14.31 -12.34 -3.87
CA ILE A 324 13.17 -11.86 -4.65
C ILE A 324 11.99 -11.70 -3.70
N ASP A 325 11.42 -10.52 -3.62
CA ASP A 325 10.37 -10.15 -2.68
C ASP A 325 9.00 -10.18 -3.35
N LEU A 326 8.05 -10.87 -2.74
CA LEU A 326 6.73 -11.12 -3.30
C LEU A 326 5.62 -10.77 -2.29
N LEU A 327 4.52 -10.23 -2.79
CA LEU A 327 3.23 -10.22 -2.12
C LEU A 327 2.39 -11.38 -2.66
N LEU A 328 1.92 -12.26 -1.78
CA LEU A 328 1.06 -13.39 -2.11
C LEU A 328 -0.37 -13.11 -1.65
N LEU A 329 -1.35 -13.34 -2.53
CA LEU A 329 -2.75 -12.94 -2.32
C LEU A 329 -3.71 -14.15 -2.26
N ASP A 330 -3.23 -15.35 -2.61
CA ASP A 330 -4.05 -16.57 -2.75
C ASP A 330 -3.47 -17.76 -1.97
N GLY A 331 -2.86 -17.48 -0.82
CA GLY A 331 -2.43 -18.48 0.16
C GLY A 331 -1.60 -19.63 -0.44
N ALA A 332 -2.08 -20.86 -0.29
CA ALA A 332 -1.40 -22.06 -0.77
C ALA A 332 -1.26 -22.08 -2.31
N ASN A 333 -2.25 -21.60 -3.05
CA ASN A 333 -2.19 -21.54 -4.50
C ASN A 333 -1.05 -20.63 -4.99
N SER A 334 -0.85 -19.46 -4.37
CA SER A 334 0.29 -18.59 -4.67
C SER A 334 1.62 -19.28 -4.40
N LEU A 335 1.73 -20.02 -3.29
CA LEU A 335 2.95 -20.77 -2.94
C LEU A 335 3.24 -21.89 -3.94
N ASP A 336 2.21 -22.59 -4.41
CA ASP A 336 2.35 -23.65 -5.41
C ASP A 336 2.82 -23.08 -6.76
N ILE A 337 2.30 -21.92 -7.18
CA ILE A 337 2.75 -21.20 -8.37
C ILE A 337 4.24 -20.85 -8.24
N VAL A 338 4.63 -20.22 -7.12
CA VAL A 338 6.03 -19.84 -6.87
C VAL A 338 6.94 -21.07 -6.89
N GLN A 339 6.59 -22.14 -6.19
CA GLN A 339 7.39 -23.38 -6.16
C GLN A 339 7.54 -23.99 -7.55
N LYS A 340 6.48 -24.01 -8.38
CA LYS A 340 6.53 -24.52 -9.74
C LYS A 340 7.54 -23.75 -10.58
N VAL A 341 7.45 -22.42 -10.59
CA VAL A 341 8.38 -21.54 -11.33
C VAL A 341 9.82 -21.75 -10.86
N LEU A 342 10.07 -21.81 -9.56
CA LEU A 342 11.42 -22.00 -9.02
C LEU A 342 12.02 -23.35 -9.41
N ARG A 343 11.24 -24.43 -9.47
CA ARG A 343 11.69 -25.73 -9.94
C ARG A 343 12.07 -25.72 -11.44
N GLU A 344 11.31 -25.00 -12.26
CA GLU A 344 11.58 -24.83 -13.69
C GLU A 344 12.86 -24.00 -13.94
N CYS A 345 13.18 -23.06 -13.03
CA CYS A 345 14.37 -22.21 -13.12
C CYS A 345 15.70 -22.92 -12.78
N THR A 346 15.69 -24.18 -12.38
CA THR A 346 16.89 -24.96 -12.00
C THR A 346 17.76 -24.19 -10.98
N LEU A 347 17.22 -23.92 -9.82
CA LEU A 347 17.88 -23.20 -8.75
C LEU A 347 18.78 -24.12 -7.89
N PRO A 348 19.77 -23.52 -7.18
CA PRO A 348 20.69 -24.30 -6.35
C PRO A 348 20.01 -24.88 -5.11
N LYS A 349 20.63 -25.97 -4.58
CA LYS A 349 20.26 -26.48 -3.26
C LYS A 349 20.37 -25.39 -2.21
N GLY A 350 19.37 -25.30 -1.32
CA GLY A 350 19.30 -24.25 -0.30
C GLY A 350 18.39 -23.08 -0.68
N THR A 351 17.78 -23.12 -1.88
CA THR A 351 16.71 -22.19 -2.24
C THR A 351 15.50 -22.43 -1.33
N SER A 352 14.93 -21.36 -0.80
CA SER A 352 13.75 -21.42 0.05
C SER A 352 12.84 -20.22 -0.16
N ILE A 353 11.55 -20.42 0.18
CA ILE A 353 10.55 -19.37 0.32
C ILE A 353 10.41 -19.11 1.82
N GLU A 354 10.58 -17.86 2.21
CA GLU A 354 10.58 -17.41 3.60
C GLU A 354 9.50 -16.36 3.81
N PHE A 355 8.89 -16.35 4.98
CA PHE A 355 7.92 -15.30 5.35
C PHE A 355 8.62 -14.15 6.05
N TYR A 356 8.20 -12.90 5.76
CA TYR A 356 8.67 -11.72 6.47
C TYR A 356 8.22 -11.73 7.93
N ALA A 357 6.96 -12.09 8.17
CA ALA A 357 6.40 -12.16 9.52
C ALA A 357 7.10 -13.20 10.39
N HIS A 358 7.57 -12.77 11.58
CA HIS A 358 8.24 -13.67 12.53
C HIS A 358 7.36 -14.84 12.97
N SER A 359 6.07 -14.60 13.18
CA SER A 359 5.08 -15.62 13.56
C SER A 359 4.91 -16.75 12.51
N LYS A 360 5.35 -16.52 11.28
CA LYS A 360 5.27 -17.47 10.15
C LYS A 360 6.63 -18.06 9.75
N ARG A 361 7.68 -17.80 10.53
CA ARG A 361 9.07 -18.22 10.22
C ARG A 361 9.20 -19.74 10.02
N ASP A 362 8.50 -20.53 10.84
CA ASP A 362 8.54 -21.99 10.76
C ASP A 362 7.80 -22.57 9.54
N ARG A 363 7.09 -21.73 8.79
CA ARG A 363 6.42 -22.08 7.53
C ARG A 363 7.35 -22.04 6.32
N ARG A 364 8.65 -21.90 6.54
CA ARG A 364 9.69 -21.98 5.50
C ARG A 364 9.48 -23.17 4.57
N ILE A 365 9.60 -22.95 3.26
CA ILE A 365 9.50 -23.98 2.22
C ILE A 365 10.84 -24.09 1.51
N VAL A 366 11.45 -25.26 1.57
CA VAL A 366 12.67 -25.59 0.78
C VAL A 366 12.23 -26.10 -0.58
N VAL A 367 12.80 -25.55 -1.66
CA VAL A 367 12.44 -25.84 -3.05
C VAL A 367 13.37 -26.89 -3.64
#